data_33485e9e73c6a69dc240928a492e3609
#
_entry.id   33485e9e73c6a69dc240928a492e3609
#
_cell.length_a   1.000
_cell.length_b   1.000
_cell.length_c   1.000
_cell.angle_alpha   90.00
_cell.angle_beta   90.00
_cell.angle_gamma   90.00
#
_symmetry.space_group_name_H-M   'P 1'
#
loop_
_entity.id
_entity.type
_entity.pdbx_description
1 polymer ?
#
loop_
_entity_poly.entity_id
_entity_poly.type
_entity_poly.pdbx_seq_one_letter_code
_entity_poly.pdbx_strand_id
1 'polypeptide(L)'
;MVQLPSGFACATESLRTSTIRPLTVLVVEDDPSLLSLAAHVFGKKGHHVLTDVDAFGALALLRSHSVDLLFTDVDLAHGTNGVTLARDARALRSDLPVAYTSGRIDLTADQMVPGSVFLPKPYRLAEVIGLPDRLAKF
;
A
#
# COMPACT_ATOMS: atom_id res chain seq x y z
N MET A 1 28.79 2.48 20.71
CA MET A 1 28.72 1.77 20.28
C MET A 1 28.51 1.24 19.89
N VAL A 2 28.39 1.42 20.17
CA VAL A 2 28.25 0.58 19.75
C VAL A 2 27.93 0.08 19.57
N GLN A 3 27.63 0.19 19.95
CA GLN A 3 27.54 -0.56 19.71
C GLN A 3 27.12 -1.07 19.58
N LEU A 4 27.04 -1.10 20.12
CA LEU A 4 26.87 -1.95 19.92
C LEU A 4 26.63 -2.49 19.86
N PRO A 5 26.63 -2.38 20.10
CA PRO A 5 26.45 -3.16 19.86
C PRO A 5 26.15 -3.75 19.60
N SER A 6 26.01 -3.69 20.12
CA SER A 6 25.75 -4.45 19.65
C SER A 6 25.23 -4.89 19.30
N GLY A 7 25.20 -4.71 19.73
CA GLY A 7 24.70 -5.33 19.26
C GLY A 7 24.35 -5.32 18.89
N PHE A 8 24.45 -5.20 19.21
CA PHE A 8 24.30 -5.39 18.54
C PHE A 8 23.92 -5.85 17.96
N ALA A 9 23.91 -5.51 18.25
CA ALA A 9 23.56 -5.95 17.46
C ALA A 9 23.09 -6.33 17.03
N CYS A 10 22.99 -6.19 17.15
CA CYS A 10 22.54 -6.49 16.39
C CYS A 10 22.06 -6.66 15.94
N ALA A 11 21.98 -6.27 16.14
CA ALA A 11 21.36 -6.40 15.36
C ALA A 11 21.39 -6.78 14.60
N THR A 12 21.65 -6.59 14.71
CA THR A 12 21.58 -6.85 13.73
C THR A 12 21.18 -7.55 13.00
N GLU A 13 20.84 -8.03 13.14
CA GLU A 13 20.22 -8.62 12.25
C GLU A 13 19.10 -8.21 11.74
N SER A 14 18.53 -7.70 12.30
CA SER A 14 17.41 -7.24 11.72
C SER A 14 17.57 -6.07 10.90
N LEU A 15 18.53 -5.49 10.98
CA LEU A 15 18.59 -4.46 10.28
C LEU A 15 18.60 -4.63 8.95
N ARG A 16 18.89 -5.61 8.48
CA ARG A 16 18.87 -5.82 7.22
C ARG A 16 17.67 -6.21 6.68
N THR A 17 16.72 -6.41 7.39
CA THR A 17 15.48 -6.90 6.88
C THR A 17 14.78 -5.91 5.99
N SER A 18 14.90 -4.65 6.23
CA SER A 18 14.31 -3.67 5.33
C SER A 18 15.24 -2.49 5.19
N THR A 19 15.46 -2.10 3.95
CA THR A 19 16.23 -0.90 3.64
C THR A 19 15.33 0.29 3.38
N ILE A 20 14.02 0.08 3.44
CA ILE A 20 13.05 1.12 3.12
C ILE A 20 12.73 1.94 4.35
N ARG A 21 12.81 3.26 4.22
CA ARG A 21 12.37 4.16 5.27
C ARG A 21 10.87 4.00 5.50
N PRO A 22 10.35 4.42 6.65
CA PRO A 22 8.91 4.40 6.87
C PRO A 22 8.17 5.18 5.79
N LEU A 23 7.10 4.59 5.29
CA LEU A 23 6.27 5.18 4.24
C LEU A 23 4.94 5.61 4.83
N THR A 24 4.26 6.51 4.11
CA THR A 24 2.84 6.76 4.34
C THR A 24 2.07 5.95 3.32
N VAL A 25 1.28 4.99 3.80
CA VAL A 25 0.49 4.08 2.98
C VAL A 25 -0.98 4.43 3.12
N LEU A 26 -1.66 4.61 1.99
CA LEU A 26 -3.10 4.79 1.99
C LEU A 26 -3.75 3.47 1.61
N VAL A 27 -4.54 2.91 2.52
CA VAL A 27 -5.28 1.65 2.33
C VAL A 27 -6.74 1.99 2.09
N VAL A 28 -7.28 1.56 0.96
CA VAL A 28 -8.67 1.82 0.60
C VAL A 28 -9.38 0.49 0.40
N GLU A 29 -10.34 0.21 1.26
CA GLU A 29 -11.01 -1.09 1.32
C GLU A 29 -12.35 -0.91 2.05
N ASP A 30 -13.45 -1.41 1.51
CA ASP A 30 -14.75 -1.26 2.16
C ASP A 30 -15.09 -2.40 3.12
N ASP A 31 -14.37 -3.53 3.08
CA ASP A 31 -14.54 -4.59 4.05
C ASP A 31 -13.76 -4.23 5.33
N PRO A 32 -14.46 -4.04 6.48
CA PRO A 32 -13.79 -3.58 7.69
C PRO A 32 -12.68 -4.52 8.18
N SER A 33 -12.87 -5.82 8.02
CA SER A 33 -11.88 -6.81 8.47
C SER A 33 -10.61 -6.74 7.64
N LEU A 34 -10.76 -6.65 6.32
CA LEU A 34 -9.61 -6.54 5.42
C LEU A 34 -8.91 -5.19 5.59
N LEU A 35 -9.67 -4.12 5.79
CA LEU A 35 -9.10 -2.79 6.03
C LEU A 35 -8.25 -2.81 7.30
N SER A 36 -8.79 -3.33 8.40
CA SER A 36 -8.07 -3.44 9.66
C SER A 36 -6.82 -4.28 9.54
N LEU A 37 -6.93 -5.41 8.83
CA LEU A 37 -5.80 -6.32 8.66
C LEU A 37 -4.65 -5.65 7.90
N ALA A 38 -4.95 -5.04 6.78
CA ALA A 38 -3.92 -4.36 5.98
C ALA A 38 -3.28 -3.21 6.75
N ALA A 39 -4.12 -2.40 7.43
CA ALA A 39 -3.61 -1.29 8.24
C ALA A 39 -2.69 -1.79 9.35
N HIS A 40 -3.08 -2.87 10.02
CA HIS A 40 -2.28 -3.46 11.09
C HIS A 40 -0.93 -3.96 10.57
N VAL A 41 -0.94 -4.66 9.45
CA VAL A 41 0.27 -5.24 8.87
C VAL A 41 1.27 -4.15 8.48
N PHE A 42 0.83 -3.12 7.77
CA PHE A 42 1.71 -2.01 7.41
C PHE A 42 2.20 -1.27 8.66
N GLY A 43 1.32 -1.04 9.63
CA GLY A 43 1.68 -0.36 10.87
C GLY A 43 2.73 -1.12 11.67
N LYS A 44 2.63 -2.46 11.71
CA LYS A 44 3.62 -3.29 12.41
C LYS A 44 5.00 -3.21 11.77
N LYS A 45 5.07 -2.91 10.49
CA LYS A 45 6.34 -2.73 9.80
C LYS A 45 6.88 -1.30 9.91
N GLY A 46 6.21 -0.46 10.70
CA GLY A 46 6.68 0.90 10.97
C GLY A 46 6.17 1.97 10.02
N HIS A 47 5.26 1.62 9.11
CA HIS A 47 4.71 2.60 8.20
C HIS A 47 3.57 3.38 8.84
N HIS A 48 3.37 4.60 8.36
CA HIS A 48 2.23 5.42 8.74
C HIS A 48 1.07 5.07 7.82
N VAL A 49 -0.10 4.73 8.38
CA VAL A 49 -1.22 4.23 7.59
C VAL A 49 -2.39 5.20 7.65
N LEU A 50 -2.90 5.56 6.47
CA LEU A 50 -4.16 6.27 6.30
C LEU A 50 -5.15 5.29 5.71
N THR A 51 -6.42 5.41 6.07
CA THR A 51 -7.45 4.48 5.58
C THR A 51 -8.68 5.22 5.08
N ASP A 52 -9.35 4.62 4.11
CA ASP A 52 -10.67 5.06 3.67
C ASP A 52 -11.43 3.88 3.07
N VAL A 53 -12.73 4.06 2.88
CA VAL A 53 -13.62 3.02 2.36
C VAL A 53 -14.08 3.27 0.93
N ASP A 54 -13.92 4.49 0.43
CA ASP A 54 -14.34 4.83 -0.93
C ASP A 54 -13.31 5.74 -1.61
N ALA A 55 -13.51 5.92 -2.92
CA ALA A 55 -12.58 6.71 -3.72
C ALA A 55 -12.67 8.20 -3.43
N PHE A 56 -13.82 8.70 -3.01
CA PHE A 56 -13.98 10.13 -2.72
C PHE A 56 -13.12 10.53 -1.53
N GLY A 57 -13.24 9.79 -0.42
CA GLY A 57 -12.44 10.05 0.77
C GLY A 57 -10.96 9.81 0.53
N ALA A 58 -10.64 8.75 -0.21
CA ALA A 58 -9.26 8.43 -0.54
C ALA A 58 -8.60 9.55 -1.35
N LEU A 59 -9.32 10.09 -2.33
CA LEU A 59 -8.79 11.19 -3.16
C LEU A 59 -8.55 12.45 -2.33
N ALA A 60 -9.45 12.73 -1.37
CA ALA A 60 -9.26 13.85 -0.45
C ALA A 60 -7.97 13.67 0.38
N LEU A 61 -7.72 12.45 0.85
CA LEU A 61 -6.49 12.14 1.58
C LEU A 61 -5.25 12.30 0.70
N LEU A 62 -5.34 11.86 -0.55
CA LEU A 62 -4.23 12.02 -1.50
C LEU A 62 -3.90 13.48 -1.78
N ARG A 63 -4.91 14.36 -1.75
CA ARG A 63 -4.70 15.78 -1.95
C ARG A 63 -4.12 16.47 -0.73
N SER A 64 -4.39 15.97 0.46
CA SER A 64 -4.02 16.62 1.71
C SER A 64 -2.79 16.02 2.39
N HIS A 65 -2.33 14.86 1.94
CA HIS A 65 -1.19 14.16 2.53
C HIS A 65 -0.21 13.71 1.45
N SER A 66 1.04 13.58 1.85
CA SER A 66 2.08 13.03 1.00
C SER A 66 2.07 11.51 1.12
N VAL A 67 1.35 10.84 0.21
CA VAL A 67 1.19 9.38 0.21
C VAL A 67 2.30 8.75 -0.64
N ASP A 68 2.92 7.70 -0.11
CA ASP A 68 4.04 7.00 -0.76
C ASP A 68 3.60 5.70 -1.44
N LEU A 69 2.46 5.15 -1.06
CA LEU A 69 1.94 3.91 -1.63
C LEU A 69 0.41 3.92 -1.51
N LEU A 70 -0.26 3.66 -2.60
CA LEU A 70 -1.71 3.44 -2.62
C LEU A 70 -1.98 1.95 -2.73
N PHE A 71 -2.64 1.37 -1.72
CA PHE A 71 -3.10 -0.02 -1.72
C PHE A 71 -4.62 -0.02 -1.71
N THR A 72 -5.24 -0.37 -2.83
CA THR A 72 -6.68 -0.21 -2.99
C THR A 72 -7.37 -1.46 -3.51
N ASP A 73 -8.55 -1.76 -2.96
CA ASP A 73 -9.49 -2.68 -3.58
C ASP A 73 -10.03 -2.02 -4.86
N VAL A 74 -10.42 -2.84 -5.79
CA VAL A 74 -11.05 -2.38 -7.04
C VAL A 74 -12.50 -1.97 -6.80
N ASP A 75 -13.25 -2.78 -6.05
CA ASP A 75 -14.65 -2.47 -5.74
C ASP A 75 -14.74 -1.82 -4.37
N LEU A 76 -15.15 -0.56 -4.33
CA LEU A 76 -15.16 0.24 -3.12
C LEU A 76 -16.57 0.67 -2.74
N ALA A 77 -16.71 1.23 -1.54
CA ALA A 77 -17.99 1.70 -1.03
C ALA A 77 -18.57 2.81 -1.90
N HIS A 78 -19.88 2.99 -1.81
CA HIS A 78 -20.64 4.06 -2.49
C HIS A 78 -20.51 4.02 -4.01
N GLY A 79 -20.37 2.80 -4.57
CA GLY A 79 -20.27 2.63 -6.01
C GLY A 79 -18.99 3.15 -6.62
N THR A 80 -17.97 3.43 -5.82
CA THR A 80 -16.69 3.94 -6.32
C THR A 80 -15.77 2.77 -6.70
N ASN A 81 -14.69 3.10 -7.40
CA ASN A 81 -13.84 2.09 -8.03
C ASN A 81 -12.37 2.44 -7.87
N GLY A 82 -11.58 1.44 -7.45
CA GLY A 82 -10.13 1.61 -7.22
C GLY A 82 -9.32 1.83 -8.49
N VAL A 83 -9.81 1.34 -9.64
CA VAL A 83 -9.11 1.58 -10.92
C VAL A 83 -9.18 3.06 -11.27
N THR A 84 -10.36 3.66 -11.17
CA THR A 84 -10.53 5.09 -11.40
C THR A 84 -9.75 5.90 -10.37
N LEU A 85 -9.81 5.49 -9.10
CA LEU A 85 -9.04 6.15 -8.03
C LEU A 85 -7.55 6.19 -8.37
N ALA A 86 -7.00 5.08 -8.81
CA ALA A 86 -5.56 5.01 -9.14
C ALA A 86 -5.19 5.94 -10.28
N ARG A 87 -6.05 6.05 -11.29
CA ARG A 87 -5.81 6.99 -12.40
C ARG A 87 -5.83 8.42 -11.91
N ASP A 88 -6.81 8.77 -11.06
CA ASP A 88 -6.90 10.10 -10.50
C ASP A 88 -5.71 10.40 -9.58
N ALA A 89 -5.27 9.41 -8.82
CA ALA A 89 -4.08 9.53 -7.97
C ALA A 89 -2.83 9.81 -8.81
N ARG A 90 -2.67 9.10 -9.92
CA ARG A 90 -1.54 9.30 -10.84
C ARG A 90 -1.60 10.66 -11.55
N ALA A 91 -2.78 11.23 -11.70
CA ALA A 91 -2.92 12.59 -12.20
C ALA A 91 -2.38 13.61 -11.20
N LEU A 92 -2.48 13.31 -9.89
CA LEU A 92 -1.91 14.16 -8.85
C LEU A 92 -0.41 13.94 -8.69
N ARG A 93 0.04 12.69 -8.84
CA ARG A 93 1.44 12.33 -8.69
C ARG A 93 1.74 11.17 -9.65
N SER A 94 2.42 11.46 -10.74
CA SER A 94 2.58 10.53 -11.87
C SER A 94 3.38 9.27 -11.54
N ASP A 95 4.20 9.30 -10.50
CA ASP A 95 5.05 8.17 -10.12
C ASP A 95 4.58 7.44 -8.85
N LEU A 96 3.36 7.73 -8.39
CA LEU A 96 2.84 7.11 -7.18
C LEU A 96 2.77 5.58 -7.33
N PRO A 97 3.44 4.82 -6.46
CA PRO A 97 3.30 3.38 -6.44
C PRO A 97 1.86 2.96 -6.10
N VAL A 98 1.33 2.01 -6.87
CA VAL A 98 -0.05 1.54 -6.70
C VAL A 98 -0.06 0.01 -6.67
N ALA A 99 -0.79 -0.54 -5.71
CA ALA A 99 -1.12 -1.95 -5.66
C ALA A 99 -2.64 -2.08 -5.56
N TYR A 100 -3.19 -2.95 -6.40
CA TYR A 100 -4.62 -3.28 -6.39
C TYR A 100 -4.84 -4.63 -5.74
N THR A 101 -6.02 -4.80 -5.16
CA THR A 101 -6.48 -6.12 -4.75
C THR A 101 -7.94 -6.28 -5.18
N SER A 102 -8.32 -7.50 -5.54
CA SER A 102 -9.70 -7.79 -5.96
C SER A 102 -9.93 -9.29 -6.00
N GLY A 103 -11.18 -9.68 -5.78
CA GLY A 103 -11.65 -11.04 -6.06
C GLY A 103 -12.08 -11.25 -7.51
N ARG A 104 -12.04 -10.21 -8.32
CA ARG A 104 -12.45 -10.28 -9.73
C ARG A 104 -11.35 -10.91 -10.58
N ILE A 105 -11.78 -11.61 -11.63
CA ILE A 105 -10.85 -12.24 -12.58
C ILE A 105 -10.94 -11.61 -13.98
N ASP A 106 -11.80 -10.60 -14.15
CA ASP A 106 -12.04 -9.97 -15.43
C ASP A 106 -11.22 -8.68 -15.64
N LEU A 107 -10.31 -8.37 -14.72
CA LEU A 107 -9.45 -7.20 -14.85
C LEU A 107 -8.31 -7.48 -15.81
N THR A 108 -8.02 -6.51 -16.68
CA THR A 108 -6.93 -6.60 -17.64
C THR A 108 -5.83 -5.60 -17.30
N ALA A 109 -4.63 -5.86 -17.78
CA ALA A 109 -3.47 -5.02 -17.47
C ALA A 109 -3.64 -3.58 -17.95
N ASP A 110 -4.37 -3.36 -19.04
CA ASP A 110 -4.59 -2.01 -19.55
C ASP A 110 -5.57 -1.18 -18.72
N GLN A 111 -6.31 -1.81 -17.83
CA GLN A 111 -7.17 -1.10 -16.88
C GLN A 111 -6.39 -0.54 -15.70
N MET A 112 -5.20 -1.04 -15.46
CA MET A 112 -4.37 -0.68 -14.32
C MET A 112 -3.27 0.29 -14.72
N VAL A 113 -2.90 1.19 -13.80
CA VAL A 113 -1.85 2.17 -14.11
C VAL A 113 -0.50 1.47 -14.31
N PRO A 114 0.37 2.01 -15.17
CA PRO A 114 1.66 1.38 -15.46
C PRO A 114 2.50 1.17 -14.20
N GLY A 115 3.18 0.03 -14.13
CA GLY A 115 4.07 -0.30 -13.03
C GLY A 115 3.37 -0.70 -11.75
N SER A 116 2.06 -0.83 -11.76
CA SER A 116 1.30 -1.26 -10.59
C SER A 116 1.42 -2.77 -10.37
N VAL A 117 1.02 -3.19 -9.17
CA VAL A 117 1.00 -4.60 -8.77
C VAL A 117 -0.45 -4.98 -8.50
N PHE A 118 -0.81 -6.22 -8.82
CA PHE A 118 -2.13 -6.76 -8.53
C PHE A 118 -2.00 -7.97 -7.61
N LEU A 119 -2.74 -7.96 -6.50
CA LEU A 119 -2.83 -9.08 -5.56
C LEU A 119 -4.25 -9.63 -5.61
N PRO A 120 -4.47 -10.82 -6.21
CA PRO A 120 -5.80 -11.43 -6.18
C PRO A 120 -6.19 -11.81 -4.76
N LYS A 121 -7.48 -11.67 -4.44
CA LYS A 121 -8.02 -12.12 -3.16
C LYS A 121 -8.36 -13.61 -3.24
N PRO A 122 -8.12 -14.37 -2.18
CA PRO A 122 -7.47 -13.97 -0.95
C PRO A 122 -5.95 -13.84 -1.13
N TYR A 123 -5.38 -12.76 -0.64
CA TYR A 123 -3.94 -12.58 -0.72
C TYR A 123 -3.26 -13.05 0.57
N ARG A 124 -1.95 -13.28 0.49
CA ARG A 124 -1.15 -13.63 1.66
C ARG A 124 -0.60 -12.38 2.32
N LEU A 125 -0.50 -12.41 3.65
CA LEU A 125 0.08 -11.29 4.39
C LEU A 125 1.52 -11.00 3.95
N ALA A 126 2.28 -12.04 3.63
CA ALA A 126 3.65 -11.87 3.14
C ALA A 126 3.71 -11.01 1.87
N GLU A 127 2.69 -11.13 1.01
CA GLU A 127 2.63 -10.31 -0.20
C GLU A 127 2.37 -8.85 0.12
N VAL A 128 1.51 -8.58 1.10
CA VAL A 128 1.23 -7.21 1.56
C VAL A 128 2.47 -6.61 2.20
N ILE A 129 3.11 -7.37 3.08
CA ILE A 129 4.33 -6.93 3.76
C ILE A 129 5.42 -6.58 2.76
N GLY A 130 5.52 -7.33 1.66
CA GLY A 130 6.55 -7.12 0.65
C GLY A 130 6.27 -6.00 -0.35
N LEU A 131 5.07 -5.41 -0.35
CA LEU A 131 4.72 -4.39 -1.34
C LEU A 131 5.64 -3.16 -1.34
N PRO A 132 6.01 -2.59 -0.17
CA PRO A 132 6.90 -1.43 -0.19
C PRO A 132 8.23 -1.71 -0.90
N ASP A 133 8.83 -2.87 -0.65
CA ASP A 133 10.08 -3.25 -1.31
C ASP A 133 9.86 -3.50 -2.81
N ARG A 134 8.78 -4.17 -3.17
CA ARG A 134 8.47 -4.50 -4.56
C ARG A 134 8.25 -3.27 -5.42
N LEU A 135 7.64 -2.23 -4.84
CA LEU A 135 7.27 -1.02 -5.55
C LEU A 135 8.25 0.12 -5.34
N ALA A 136 9.26 -0.06 -4.48
CA ALA A 136 10.26 0.96 -4.25
C ALA A 136 11.06 1.21 -5.52
N LYS A 137 11.42 2.47 -5.73
CA LYS A 137 12.25 2.89 -6.85
C LYS A 137 13.56 3.43 -6.31
N PHE A 138 14.62 2.90 -6.84
CA PHE A 138 15.96 3.27 -6.39
C PHE A 138 16.75 3.91 -7.49
#